data_61e618345a9d7fd16a0c1c70af2b1928
#
_entry.id   61e618345a9d7fd16a0c1c70af2b1928
#
_cell.length_a   1.000
_cell.length_b   1.000
_cell.length_c   1.000
_cell.angle_alpha   90.00
_cell.angle_beta   90.00
_cell.angle_gamma   90.00
#
_symmetry.space_group_name_H-M   'P 1'
#
loop_
_entity.id
_entity.type
_entity.pdbx_description
1 polymer ?
#
loop_
_entity_poly.entity_id
_entity_poly.type
_entity_poly.pdbx_seq_one_letter_code
_entity_poly.pdbx_strand_id
1 'polypeptide(L)'
;NFGESKYFGSGAKYTLVPLCIRGERQLWPSPFSLEPVLARRGEPVCVLASGDPMFYGVGASLARQVPAEELLVLPAPSSVSLAAARLGWPLQDVMTLSVVARPLAALNAHLASGVRLLVLSNDGQSPAAIAALLVEAGFGPSRLSVFEHLGGAHEQRLDGVAHDWPHASVADLNLVAIDCLADANTPRLSRLAGLPDAAFKHDGQLTKRDVRAMTLARLAPLPGELLWDVGAGSGSIGIEWMRAHPSCRALAIEADAGRQTLIEHNRDALGVPGLQLVRGTAPAALGGLEK
;
A
#
# COMPACT_ATOMS: atom_id res chain seq x y z
N ASN A 1 23.37 24.98 21.83
CA ASN A 1 22.37 25.92 22.36
C ASN A 1 21.21 25.97 21.32
N PHE A 2 20.22 25.12 21.51
CA PHE A 2 18.97 25.24 20.76
C PHE A 2 18.16 26.32 21.47
N GLY A 3 18.03 27.49 20.87
CA GLY A 3 17.11 28.54 21.30
C GLY A 3 15.66 28.04 21.32
N GLU A 4 14.74 28.88 21.73
CA GLU A 4 13.30 28.55 21.74
C GLU A 4 12.87 27.97 20.40
N SER A 5 12.64 26.66 20.36
CA SER A 5 12.24 25.94 19.15
C SER A 5 10.75 25.59 19.24
N LYS A 6 10.06 25.71 18.10
CA LYS A 6 8.64 25.34 17.99
C LYS A 6 8.51 23.89 17.56
N TYR A 7 7.54 23.13 18.10
CA TYR A 7 7.38 21.72 17.85
C TYR A 7 6.04 21.40 17.22
N PHE A 8 6.06 20.42 16.28
CA PHE A 8 4.88 19.80 15.74
C PHE A 8 4.87 18.32 16.14
N GLY A 9 3.77 17.83 16.69
CA GLY A 9 3.61 16.44 17.07
C GLY A 9 2.19 15.93 16.81
N SER A 10 2.03 14.63 16.61
CA SER A 10 0.72 14.02 16.53
C SER A 10 0.00 14.15 17.88
N GLY A 11 -1.31 14.44 17.86
CA GLY A 11 -2.16 14.51 19.05
C GLY A 11 -2.39 13.16 19.73
N ALA A 12 -1.88 12.07 19.17
CA ALA A 12 -1.94 10.74 19.75
C ALA A 12 -1.18 10.74 21.08
N LYS A 13 -1.79 10.18 22.14
CA LYS A 13 -1.26 10.03 23.50
C LYS A 13 -0.09 9.04 23.57
N TYR A 14 0.94 9.24 22.75
CA TYR A 14 2.12 8.39 22.80
C TYR A 14 3.18 9.10 23.64
N THR A 15 3.45 8.55 24.79
CA THR A 15 4.61 8.91 25.62
C THR A 15 5.85 8.32 24.95
N LEU A 16 6.30 8.94 23.89
CA LEU A 16 7.67 8.77 23.46
C LEU A 16 8.54 9.37 24.56
N VAL A 17 9.64 8.69 24.90
CA VAL A 17 10.69 9.07 25.85
C VAL A 17 10.56 10.54 26.30
N PRO A 18 10.62 10.87 27.58
CA PRO A 18 10.51 12.25 28.04
C PRO A 18 11.68 13.08 27.49
N LEU A 19 11.58 13.48 26.26
CA LEU A 19 12.42 14.53 25.70
C LEU A 19 12.00 15.80 26.43
N CYS A 20 12.91 16.37 27.22
CA CYS A 20 12.74 17.71 27.77
C CYS A 20 12.79 18.71 26.64
N ILE A 21 11.70 18.80 25.90
CA ILE A 21 11.56 19.70 24.76
C ILE A 21 11.16 21.06 25.33
N ARG A 22 12.02 22.06 25.14
CA ARG A 22 11.75 23.46 25.52
C ARG A 22 11.30 24.23 24.30
N GLY A 23 10.16 24.93 24.39
CA GLY A 23 9.63 25.78 23.32
C GLY A 23 8.13 25.66 23.13
N GLU A 24 7.58 26.42 22.20
CA GLU A 24 6.16 26.39 21.84
C GLU A 24 5.81 25.05 21.18
N ARG A 25 4.78 24.39 21.70
CA ARG A 25 4.25 23.13 21.13
C ARG A 25 3.02 23.41 20.29
N GLN A 26 3.02 22.90 19.07
CA GLN A 26 1.87 22.94 18.16
C GLN A 26 1.47 21.51 17.77
N LEU A 27 0.16 21.24 17.72
CA LEU A 27 -0.39 19.99 17.19
C LEU A 27 -0.60 20.11 15.70
N TRP A 28 -0.55 18.97 15.00
CA TRP A 28 -0.96 18.91 13.61
C TRP A 28 -2.43 19.30 13.46
N PRO A 29 -2.79 20.07 12.41
CA PRO A 29 -4.18 20.39 12.12
C PRO A 29 -4.96 19.13 11.71
N SER A 30 -6.28 19.20 11.86
CA SER A 30 -7.21 18.22 11.29
C SER A 30 -8.14 18.92 10.30
N PRO A 31 -8.11 18.55 9.01
CA PRO A 31 -7.31 17.50 8.40
C PRO A 31 -5.81 17.81 8.41
N PHE A 32 -4.98 16.76 8.30
CA PHE A 32 -3.51 16.90 8.31
C PHE A 32 -3.01 17.82 7.18
N SER A 33 -2.12 18.76 7.54
CA SER A 33 -1.48 19.68 6.60
C SER A 33 -0.06 20.00 7.04
N LEU A 34 0.86 20.15 6.09
CA LEU A 34 2.24 20.61 6.31
C LEU A 34 2.36 22.12 6.40
N GLU A 35 1.33 22.87 6.00
CA GLU A 35 1.33 24.32 5.91
C GLU A 35 1.87 25.04 7.17
N PRO A 36 1.50 24.63 8.40
CA PRO A 36 2.02 25.27 9.61
C PRO A 36 3.54 25.15 9.79
N VAL A 37 4.16 24.11 9.22
CA VAL A 37 5.63 23.95 9.21
C VAL A 37 6.23 24.76 8.08
N LEU A 38 5.65 24.69 6.88
CA LEU A 38 6.14 25.38 5.70
C LEU A 38 6.08 26.91 5.85
N ALA A 39 5.05 27.45 6.51
CA ALA A 39 4.93 28.88 6.83
C ALA A 39 6.03 29.40 7.77
N ARG A 40 6.80 28.50 8.40
CA ARG A 40 7.90 28.85 9.30
C ARG A 40 9.28 28.58 8.71
N ARG A 41 9.39 28.45 7.40
CA ARG A 41 10.71 28.31 6.75
C ARG A 41 11.61 29.50 7.10
N GLY A 42 12.87 29.18 7.44
CA GLY A 42 13.83 30.17 7.94
C GLY A 42 13.88 30.29 9.47
N GLU A 43 12.95 29.66 10.19
CA GLU A 43 12.99 29.52 11.65
C GLU A 43 13.46 28.11 12.03
N PRO A 44 14.11 27.91 13.21
CA PRO A 44 14.38 26.58 13.74
C PRO A 44 13.09 25.89 14.16
N VAL A 45 12.69 24.86 13.44
CA VAL A 45 11.49 24.06 13.70
C VAL A 45 11.88 22.61 13.97
N CYS A 46 11.37 22.02 15.06
CA CYS A 46 11.52 20.60 15.34
C CYS A 46 10.19 19.88 15.09
N VAL A 47 10.20 18.90 14.18
CA VAL A 47 9.06 18.06 13.89
C VAL A 47 9.23 16.72 14.58
N LEU A 48 8.30 16.35 15.47
CA LEU A 48 8.31 15.06 16.16
C LEU A 48 7.49 14.05 15.35
N ALA A 49 8.14 12.97 14.97
CA ALA A 49 7.53 11.84 14.30
C ALA A 49 7.58 10.58 15.17
N SER A 50 6.62 9.69 15.05
CA SER A 50 6.70 8.36 15.62
C SER A 50 7.46 7.43 14.68
N GLY A 51 8.45 6.69 15.19
CA GLY A 51 9.29 5.81 14.37
C GLY A 51 10.21 6.56 13.42
N ASP A 52 10.52 5.96 12.27
CA ASP A 52 11.37 6.56 11.25
C ASP A 52 10.60 7.65 10.47
N PRO A 53 11.07 8.93 10.49
CA PRO A 53 10.41 10.02 9.78
C PRO A 53 10.34 9.81 8.26
N MET A 54 11.28 9.05 7.67
CA MET A 54 11.38 8.84 6.23
C MET A 54 10.62 7.61 5.75
N PHE A 55 10.20 6.72 6.66
CA PHE A 55 9.50 5.49 6.30
C PHE A 55 7.97 5.63 6.50
N TYR A 56 7.25 5.99 5.47
CA TYR A 56 5.82 6.35 5.50
C TYR A 56 5.48 7.46 6.52
N GLY A 57 6.48 8.22 6.94
CA GLY A 57 6.39 9.25 7.96
C GLY A 57 6.30 10.67 7.40
N VAL A 58 6.12 11.64 8.30
CA VAL A 58 6.00 13.07 7.96
C VAL A 58 7.26 13.62 7.31
N GLY A 59 8.44 13.09 7.63
CA GLY A 59 9.71 13.47 7.02
C GLY A 59 9.73 13.24 5.51
N ALA A 60 9.18 12.10 5.05
CA ALA A 60 9.05 11.83 3.62
C ALA A 60 8.10 12.83 2.91
N SER A 61 7.08 13.34 3.61
CA SER A 61 6.18 14.36 3.06
C SER A 61 6.86 15.74 3.00
N LEU A 62 7.64 16.10 4.01
CA LEU A 62 8.42 17.33 4.05
C LEU A 62 9.52 17.33 2.98
N ALA A 63 10.25 16.24 2.81
CA ALA A 63 11.33 16.12 1.83
C ALA A 63 10.87 16.28 0.36
N ARG A 64 9.57 16.22 0.07
CA ARG A 64 9.02 16.54 -1.25
C ARG A 64 8.79 18.04 -1.49
N GLN A 65 8.82 18.84 -0.42
CA GLN A 65 8.46 20.27 -0.45
C GLN A 65 9.57 21.20 0.06
N VAL A 66 10.52 20.61 0.80
CA VAL A 66 11.62 21.36 1.43
C VAL A 66 12.95 20.80 0.89
N PRO A 67 13.90 21.64 0.42
CA PRO A 67 15.22 21.20 0.01
C PRO A 67 15.96 20.44 1.09
N ALA A 68 16.80 19.46 0.70
CA ALA A 68 17.52 18.60 1.63
C ALA A 68 18.46 19.40 2.57
N GLU A 69 18.97 20.52 2.11
CA GLU A 69 19.89 21.40 2.86
C GLU A 69 19.21 22.10 4.03
N GLU A 70 17.87 22.19 4.00
CA GLU A 70 17.06 22.77 5.09
C GLU A 70 16.56 21.71 6.08
N LEU A 71 16.84 20.42 5.84
CA LEU A 71 16.32 19.30 6.63
C LEU A 71 17.45 18.56 7.36
N LEU A 72 17.32 18.43 8.68
CA LEU A 72 18.08 17.48 9.46
C LEU A 72 17.15 16.36 9.93
N VAL A 73 17.26 15.18 9.33
CA VAL A 73 16.45 14.02 9.71
C VAL A 73 17.23 13.14 10.69
N LEU A 74 16.64 12.90 11.85
CA LEU A 74 17.16 11.98 12.87
C LEU A 74 16.36 10.67 12.75
N PRO A 75 16.93 9.59 12.17
CA PRO A 75 16.22 8.33 11.99
C PRO A 75 16.03 7.60 13.31
N ALA A 76 14.96 6.82 13.39
CA ALA A 76 14.67 5.92 14.49
C ALA A 76 14.11 4.59 13.94
N PRO A 77 14.12 3.49 14.71
CA PRO A 77 13.51 2.24 14.27
C PRO A 77 12.02 2.44 13.93
N SER A 78 11.61 2.01 12.74
CA SER A 78 10.21 2.03 12.32
C SER A 78 9.42 0.92 13.01
N SER A 79 8.08 0.99 12.98
CA SER A 79 7.21 -0.12 13.41
C SER A 79 7.53 -1.42 12.66
N VAL A 80 7.91 -1.33 11.40
CA VAL A 80 8.36 -2.48 10.59
C VAL A 80 9.64 -3.10 11.16
N SER A 81 10.63 -2.27 11.54
CA SER A 81 11.86 -2.75 12.17
C SER A 81 11.59 -3.44 13.51
N LEU A 82 10.69 -2.88 14.31
CA LEU A 82 10.29 -3.45 15.59
C LEU A 82 9.52 -4.79 15.40
N ALA A 83 8.56 -4.84 14.48
CA ALA A 83 7.81 -6.06 14.19
C ALA A 83 8.73 -7.18 13.69
N ALA A 84 9.62 -6.87 12.75
CA ALA A 84 10.60 -7.81 12.23
C ALA A 84 11.49 -8.40 13.36
N ALA A 85 11.95 -7.55 14.28
CA ALA A 85 12.72 -7.97 15.45
C ALA A 85 11.90 -8.88 16.39
N ARG A 86 10.61 -8.58 16.62
CA ARG A 86 9.72 -9.42 17.46
C ARG A 86 9.45 -10.79 16.83
N LEU A 87 9.44 -10.86 15.49
CA LEU A 87 9.18 -12.09 14.72
C LEU A 87 10.46 -12.87 14.40
N GLY A 88 11.65 -12.28 14.56
CA GLY A 88 12.90 -12.86 14.08
C GLY A 88 12.95 -12.93 12.55
N TRP A 89 12.29 -12.01 11.85
CA TRP A 89 12.28 -11.94 10.39
C TRP A 89 13.34 -10.96 9.90
N PRO A 90 14.33 -11.39 9.09
CA PRO A 90 15.24 -10.46 8.44
C PRO A 90 14.46 -9.50 7.53
N LEU A 91 14.72 -8.20 7.62
CA LEU A 91 13.97 -7.18 6.86
C LEU A 91 14.11 -7.34 5.34
N GLN A 92 15.25 -7.84 4.87
CA GLN A 92 15.48 -8.11 3.45
C GLN A 92 14.62 -9.25 2.88
N ASP A 93 14.07 -10.11 3.75
CA ASP A 93 13.22 -11.24 3.37
C ASP A 93 11.72 -10.93 3.52
N VAL A 94 11.39 -9.67 3.82
CA VAL A 94 10.04 -9.23 4.10
C VAL A 94 9.63 -8.12 3.15
N MET A 95 8.42 -8.20 2.62
CA MET A 95 7.85 -7.11 1.85
C MET A 95 6.99 -6.22 2.76
N THR A 96 7.22 -4.92 2.69
CA THR A 96 6.41 -3.94 3.45
C THR A 96 5.41 -3.27 2.54
N LEU A 97 4.15 -3.25 3.00
CA LEU A 97 3.02 -2.61 2.32
C LEU A 97 2.30 -1.66 3.28
N SER A 98 1.56 -0.73 2.73
CA SER A 98 0.71 0.16 3.52
C SER A 98 -0.68 0.20 2.92
N VAL A 99 -1.69 -0.01 3.76
CA VAL A 99 -3.11 0.17 3.41
C VAL A 99 -3.67 1.47 3.98
N VAL A 100 -2.82 2.31 4.58
CA VAL A 100 -3.20 3.64 5.07
C VAL A 100 -3.65 4.49 3.88
N ALA A 101 -4.93 4.87 3.86
CA ALA A 101 -5.57 5.61 2.77
C ALA A 101 -5.37 4.97 1.37
N ARG A 102 -5.26 3.63 1.32
CA ARG A 102 -5.09 2.87 0.08
C ARG A 102 -6.04 1.68 0.03
N PRO A 103 -6.52 1.27 -1.16
CA PRO A 103 -7.37 0.10 -1.30
C PRO A 103 -6.70 -1.18 -0.82
N LEU A 104 -7.40 -1.94 0.02
CA LEU A 104 -6.91 -3.21 0.57
C LEU A 104 -6.61 -4.23 -0.55
N ALA A 105 -7.37 -4.21 -1.63
CA ALA A 105 -7.20 -5.08 -2.80
C ALA A 105 -5.78 -5.04 -3.39
N ALA A 106 -5.00 -3.98 -3.15
CA ALA A 106 -3.60 -3.91 -3.58
C ALA A 106 -2.73 -5.03 -3.00
N LEU A 107 -3.11 -5.64 -1.88
CA LEU A 107 -2.41 -6.79 -1.30
C LEU A 107 -2.42 -8.01 -2.23
N ASN A 108 -3.47 -8.21 -3.03
CA ASN A 108 -3.63 -9.38 -3.90
C ASN A 108 -2.47 -9.54 -4.90
N ALA A 109 -1.85 -8.45 -5.35
CA ALA A 109 -0.68 -8.51 -6.24
C ALA A 109 0.57 -9.11 -5.59
N HIS A 110 0.59 -9.23 -4.27
CA HIS A 110 1.76 -9.63 -3.48
C HIS A 110 1.60 -10.98 -2.78
N LEU A 111 0.44 -11.62 -2.89
CA LEU A 111 0.15 -12.89 -2.24
C LEU A 111 0.82 -14.04 -3.00
N ALA A 112 1.71 -14.77 -2.31
CA ALA A 112 2.28 -16.04 -2.75
C ALA A 112 2.71 -16.85 -1.53
N SER A 113 2.62 -18.19 -1.60
CA SER A 113 3.07 -19.05 -0.50
C SER A 113 4.55 -18.83 -0.19
N GLY A 114 4.88 -18.67 1.08
CA GLY A 114 6.24 -18.42 1.58
C GLY A 114 6.64 -16.94 1.56
N VAL A 115 5.81 -16.03 1.03
CA VAL A 115 6.05 -14.60 1.15
C VAL A 115 5.65 -14.11 2.54
N ARG A 116 6.51 -13.27 3.12
CA ARG A 116 6.25 -12.57 4.38
C ARG A 116 5.94 -11.11 4.13
N LEU A 117 4.81 -10.66 4.64
CA LEU A 117 4.37 -9.27 4.48
C LEU A 117 4.31 -8.59 5.85
N LEU A 118 4.73 -7.32 5.91
CA LEU A 118 4.43 -6.41 7.01
C LEU A 118 3.54 -5.29 6.47
N VAL A 119 2.32 -5.21 6.98
CA VAL A 119 1.29 -4.31 6.47
C VAL A 119 0.99 -3.23 7.50
N LEU A 120 1.22 -1.97 7.14
CA LEU A 120 0.80 -0.82 7.94
C LEU A 120 -0.71 -0.66 7.78
N SER A 121 -1.43 -0.81 8.89
CA SER A 121 -2.89 -0.78 8.95
C SER A 121 -3.45 0.64 8.89
N ASN A 122 -4.66 0.77 8.36
CA ASN A 122 -5.41 2.03 8.36
C ASN A 122 -6.05 2.31 9.73
N ASP A 123 -6.57 1.26 10.37
CA ASP A 123 -7.34 1.32 11.62
C ASP A 123 -7.41 -0.06 12.30
N GLY A 124 -8.17 -0.15 13.39
CA GLY A 124 -8.36 -1.38 14.14
C GLY A 124 -9.22 -2.45 13.44
N GLN A 125 -9.91 -2.14 12.34
CA GLN A 125 -10.67 -3.11 11.55
C GLN A 125 -9.83 -3.73 10.42
N SER A 126 -8.71 -3.10 10.07
CA SER A 126 -7.82 -3.55 9.00
C SER A 126 -7.37 -5.01 9.14
N PRO A 127 -7.01 -5.54 10.33
CA PRO A 127 -6.60 -6.94 10.46
C PRO A 127 -7.70 -7.95 10.09
N ALA A 128 -8.95 -7.70 10.51
CA ALA A 128 -10.08 -8.55 10.14
C ALA A 128 -10.39 -8.49 8.64
N ALA A 129 -10.31 -7.29 8.03
CA ALA A 129 -10.49 -7.12 6.61
C ALA A 129 -9.36 -7.80 5.79
N ILE A 130 -8.10 -7.75 6.28
CA ILE A 130 -6.97 -8.48 5.68
C ILE A 130 -7.21 -9.99 5.76
N ALA A 131 -7.65 -10.51 6.92
CA ALA A 131 -7.96 -11.93 7.09
C ALA A 131 -9.05 -12.40 6.09
N ALA A 132 -10.12 -11.63 5.96
CA ALA A 132 -11.19 -11.92 4.99
C ALA A 132 -10.68 -11.91 3.54
N LEU A 133 -9.87 -10.92 3.15
CA LEU A 133 -9.24 -10.85 1.83
C LEU A 133 -8.35 -12.07 1.57
N LEU A 134 -7.55 -12.50 2.55
CA LEU A 134 -6.70 -13.69 2.41
C LEU A 134 -7.53 -14.95 2.18
N VAL A 135 -8.65 -15.12 2.90
CA VAL A 135 -9.57 -16.25 2.69
C VAL A 135 -10.15 -16.21 1.29
N GLU A 136 -10.66 -15.07 0.83
CA GLU A 136 -11.23 -14.90 -0.51
C GLU A 136 -10.20 -15.18 -1.61
N ALA A 137 -8.94 -14.79 -1.40
CA ALA A 137 -7.85 -15.02 -2.34
C ALA A 137 -7.27 -16.46 -2.30
N GLY A 138 -7.79 -17.35 -1.44
CA GLY A 138 -7.29 -18.72 -1.29
C GLY A 138 -6.04 -18.83 -0.41
N PHE A 139 -5.83 -17.87 0.49
CA PHE A 139 -4.72 -17.84 1.45
C PHE A 139 -5.21 -17.99 2.90
N GLY A 140 -6.34 -18.69 3.07
CA GLY A 140 -6.94 -18.95 4.39
C GLY A 140 -5.99 -19.53 5.44
N PRO A 141 -5.08 -20.46 5.14
CA PRO A 141 -4.10 -20.99 6.08
C PRO A 141 -3.01 -20.01 6.54
N SER A 142 -2.92 -18.80 5.97
CA SER A 142 -1.90 -17.80 6.33
C SER A 142 -1.95 -17.44 7.80
N ARG A 143 -0.77 -17.31 8.42
CA ARG A 143 -0.64 -16.89 9.82
C ARG A 143 -0.55 -15.37 9.90
N LEU A 144 -1.32 -14.79 10.81
CA LEU A 144 -1.32 -13.37 11.10
C LEU A 144 -0.78 -13.13 12.51
N SER A 145 0.10 -12.12 12.64
CA SER A 145 0.50 -11.54 13.92
C SER A 145 0.20 -10.04 13.87
N VAL A 146 -0.71 -9.58 14.70
CA VAL A 146 -1.03 -8.15 14.82
C VAL A 146 -0.30 -7.57 16.00
N PHE A 147 0.43 -6.50 15.76
CA PHE A 147 1.16 -5.76 16.78
C PHE A 147 0.48 -4.43 17.03
N GLU A 148 -0.02 -4.24 18.23
CA GLU A 148 -0.59 -2.99 18.71
C GLU A 148 0.45 -2.17 19.45
N HIS A 149 0.43 -0.84 19.27
CA HIS A 149 1.25 0.13 20.01
C HIS A 149 2.74 -0.23 20.08
N LEU A 150 3.31 -0.77 19.00
CA LEU A 150 4.71 -1.22 18.93
C LEU A 150 5.70 -0.18 19.47
N GLY A 151 6.58 -0.61 20.38
CA GLY A 151 7.56 0.21 21.04
C GLY A 151 7.01 1.09 22.17
N GLY A 152 5.70 1.02 22.46
CA GLY A 152 5.04 1.76 23.53
C GLY A 152 4.77 0.92 24.80
N ALA A 153 4.28 1.59 25.85
CA ALA A 153 3.95 0.93 27.12
C ALA A 153 2.73 -0.02 27.01
N HIS A 154 1.95 0.09 25.96
CA HIS A 154 0.77 -0.72 25.68
C HIS A 154 1.01 -1.68 24.50
N GLU A 155 2.27 -2.00 24.21
CA GLU A 155 2.61 -2.97 23.16
C GLU A 155 1.95 -4.31 23.44
N GLN A 156 1.18 -4.83 22.48
CA GLN A 156 0.55 -6.14 22.53
C GLN A 156 0.73 -6.86 21.18
N ARG A 157 0.67 -8.19 21.24
CA ARG A 157 0.70 -9.05 20.06
C ARG A 157 -0.49 -10.01 20.11
N LEU A 158 -1.21 -10.09 18.98
CA LEU A 158 -2.32 -10.98 18.76
C LEU A 158 -1.97 -11.91 17.58
N ASP A 159 -2.01 -13.21 17.79
CA ASP A 159 -1.69 -14.21 16.76
C ASP A 159 -2.95 -14.98 16.34
N GLY A 160 -3.03 -15.39 15.07
CA GLY A 160 -4.12 -16.20 14.57
C GLY A 160 -3.87 -16.69 13.14
N VAL A 161 -4.88 -17.34 12.57
CA VAL A 161 -4.88 -17.84 11.18
C VAL A 161 -6.00 -17.12 10.42
N ALA A 162 -5.80 -16.79 9.16
CA ALA A 162 -6.73 -15.95 8.41
C ALA A 162 -8.16 -16.51 8.37
N HIS A 163 -8.32 -17.81 8.12
CA HIS A 163 -9.63 -18.44 8.05
C HIS A 163 -10.35 -18.60 9.42
N ASP A 164 -9.64 -18.37 10.51
CA ASP A 164 -10.16 -18.45 11.88
C ASP A 164 -9.69 -17.24 12.71
N TRP A 165 -9.69 -16.06 12.10
CA TRP A 165 -9.26 -14.84 12.77
C TRP A 165 -10.31 -14.40 13.81
N PRO A 166 -9.99 -14.42 15.12
CA PRO A 166 -10.99 -14.27 16.16
C PRO A 166 -11.31 -12.82 16.53
N HIS A 167 -10.54 -11.84 16.04
CA HIS A 167 -10.66 -10.44 16.47
C HIS A 167 -11.36 -9.61 15.41
N ALA A 168 -12.59 -9.14 15.70
CA ALA A 168 -13.33 -8.25 14.81
C ALA A 168 -12.69 -6.84 14.71
N SER A 169 -12.07 -6.39 15.81
CA SER A 169 -11.37 -5.11 15.89
C SER A 169 -10.25 -5.20 16.92
N VAL A 170 -9.20 -4.40 16.69
CA VAL A 170 -8.02 -4.25 17.55
C VAL A 170 -7.76 -2.75 17.77
N ALA A 171 -6.65 -2.36 18.42
CA ALA A 171 -6.29 -0.94 18.52
C ALA A 171 -6.00 -0.35 17.13
N ASP A 172 -6.38 0.92 16.91
CA ASP A 172 -6.17 1.61 15.63
C ASP A 172 -4.69 1.69 15.22
N LEU A 173 -3.82 1.90 16.20
CA LEU A 173 -2.37 1.89 15.95
C LEU A 173 -1.86 0.45 15.95
N ASN A 174 -1.88 -0.16 14.79
CA ASN A 174 -1.41 -1.54 14.64
C ASN A 174 -0.63 -1.76 13.33
N LEU A 175 0.06 -2.90 13.28
CA LEU A 175 0.75 -3.44 12.13
C LEU A 175 0.42 -4.92 12.03
N VAL A 176 0.11 -5.40 10.82
CA VAL A 176 -0.16 -6.82 10.56
C VAL A 176 1.04 -7.46 9.89
N ALA A 177 1.57 -8.51 10.50
CA ALA A 177 2.52 -9.40 9.87
C ALA A 177 1.78 -10.62 9.31
N ILE A 178 2.10 -11.01 8.09
CA ILE A 178 1.47 -12.13 7.38
C ILE A 178 2.54 -13.09 6.91
N ASP A 179 2.48 -14.34 7.33
CA ASP A 179 3.22 -15.46 6.73
C ASP A 179 2.28 -16.15 5.74
N CYS A 180 2.45 -15.85 4.45
CA CYS A 180 1.48 -16.25 3.44
C CYS A 180 1.54 -17.74 3.15
N LEU A 181 0.41 -18.41 3.27
CA LEU A 181 0.24 -19.82 2.94
C LEU A 181 -1.02 -20.01 2.12
N ALA A 182 -0.88 -20.48 0.88
CA ALA A 182 -2.00 -20.73 -0.02
C ALA A 182 -2.68 -22.08 0.29
N ASP A 183 -3.97 -22.15 0.03
CA ASP A 183 -4.69 -23.42 -0.07
C ASP A 183 -4.15 -24.29 -1.22
N ALA A 184 -4.35 -25.59 -1.15
CA ALA A 184 -3.77 -26.56 -2.10
C ALA A 184 -4.13 -26.27 -3.58
N ASN A 185 -5.30 -25.69 -3.83
CA ASN A 185 -5.82 -25.43 -5.18
C ASN A 185 -5.71 -23.96 -5.59
N THR A 186 -5.06 -23.10 -4.80
CA THR A 186 -4.93 -21.68 -5.10
C THR A 186 -4.04 -21.48 -6.34
N PRO A 187 -4.50 -20.76 -7.37
CA PRO A 187 -3.70 -20.50 -8.55
C PRO A 187 -2.43 -19.71 -8.22
N ARG A 188 -1.31 -20.08 -8.84
CA ARG A 188 -0.07 -19.31 -8.73
C ARG A 188 -0.11 -18.15 -9.71
N LEU A 189 -0.19 -16.94 -9.20
CA LEU A 189 -0.26 -15.72 -9.99
C LEU A 189 1.09 -15.00 -9.98
N SER A 190 1.91 -15.29 -11.00
CA SER A 190 3.21 -14.62 -11.20
C SER A 190 3.02 -13.11 -11.44
N ARG A 191 4.06 -12.33 -11.14
CA ARG A 191 4.16 -10.94 -11.59
C ARG A 191 4.72 -10.81 -13.02
N LEU A 192 5.25 -11.88 -13.58
CA LEU A 192 5.64 -11.92 -14.98
C LEU A 192 4.39 -11.94 -15.88
N ALA A 193 4.52 -11.39 -17.08
CA ALA A 193 3.46 -11.39 -18.08
C ALA A 193 2.98 -12.81 -18.43
N GLY A 194 1.69 -12.93 -18.71
CA GLY A 194 1.06 -14.19 -19.08
C GLY A 194 0.40 -14.90 -17.91
N LEU A 195 -0.40 -14.21 -17.10
CA LEU A 195 -1.30 -14.85 -16.15
C LEU A 195 -2.22 -15.88 -16.85
N PRO A 196 -2.63 -16.97 -16.16
CA PRO A 196 -3.62 -17.90 -16.69
C PRO A 196 -4.90 -17.17 -17.11
N ASP A 197 -5.54 -17.57 -18.21
CA ASP A 197 -6.79 -16.96 -18.66
C ASP A 197 -7.89 -17.10 -17.60
N ALA A 198 -7.90 -18.20 -16.84
CA ALA A 198 -8.82 -18.43 -15.73
C ALA A 198 -8.64 -17.47 -14.54
N ALA A 199 -7.55 -16.68 -14.50
CA ALA A 199 -7.37 -15.63 -13.47
C ALA A 199 -8.25 -14.41 -13.75
N PHE A 200 -8.84 -14.30 -14.91
CA PHE A 200 -9.69 -13.17 -15.31
C PHE A 200 -11.15 -13.62 -15.44
N LYS A 201 -12.07 -12.83 -14.93
CA LYS A 201 -13.47 -12.90 -15.37
C LYS A 201 -13.59 -12.24 -16.74
N HIS A 202 -14.26 -12.92 -17.69
CA HIS A 202 -14.44 -12.43 -19.07
C HIS A 202 -15.72 -12.98 -19.69
N ASP A 203 -16.20 -12.31 -20.73
CA ASP A 203 -17.40 -12.66 -21.53
C ASP A 203 -17.13 -13.62 -22.69
N GLY A 204 -15.98 -14.27 -22.70
CA GLY A 204 -15.47 -15.08 -23.81
C GLY A 204 -14.44 -14.35 -24.66
N GLN A 205 -14.40 -13.02 -24.61
CA GLN A 205 -13.39 -12.19 -25.28
C GLN A 205 -12.29 -11.79 -24.32
N LEU A 206 -11.17 -12.47 -24.42
CA LEU A 206 -9.96 -12.21 -23.65
C LEU A 206 -8.76 -12.41 -24.55
N THR A 207 -7.82 -11.47 -24.56
CA THR A 207 -6.51 -11.67 -25.17
C THR A 207 -5.85 -12.89 -24.53
N LYS A 208 -5.62 -13.94 -25.31
CA LYS A 208 -5.13 -15.24 -24.82
C LYS A 208 -3.75 -15.09 -24.18
N ARG A 209 -3.46 -15.95 -23.21
CA ARG A 209 -2.25 -15.92 -22.38
C ARG A 209 -0.96 -15.66 -23.16
N ASP A 210 -0.72 -16.44 -24.22
CA ASP A 210 0.53 -16.33 -24.99
C ASP A 210 0.61 -15.02 -25.77
N VAL A 211 -0.50 -14.61 -26.39
CA VAL A 211 -0.58 -13.32 -27.10
C VAL A 211 -0.37 -12.16 -26.12
N ARG A 212 -1.00 -12.23 -24.94
CA ARG A 212 -0.88 -11.23 -23.89
C ARG A 212 0.55 -11.13 -23.38
N ALA A 213 1.22 -12.26 -23.14
CA ALA A 213 2.63 -12.30 -22.73
C ALA A 213 3.55 -11.68 -23.78
N MET A 214 3.35 -12.01 -25.07
CA MET A 214 4.13 -11.42 -26.17
C MET A 214 3.87 -9.91 -26.30
N THR A 215 2.62 -9.48 -26.18
CA THR A 215 2.25 -8.06 -26.22
C THR A 215 2.98 -7.28 -25.11
N LEU A 216 2.90 -7.75 -23.88
CA LEU A 216 3.55 -7.08 -22.73
C LEU A 216 5.09 -7.12 -22.83
N ALA A 217 5.65 -8.20 -23.35
CA ALA A 217 7.10 -8.27 -23.62
C ALA A 217 7.55 -7.24 -24.66
N ARG A 218 6.71 -6.95 -25.68
CA ARG A 218 6.98 -5.91 -26.69
C ARG A 218 6.75 -4.51 -26.16
N LEU A 219 5.74 -4.29 -25.30
CA LEU A 219 5.50 -3.02 -24.64
C LEU A 219 6.60 -2.69 -23.63
N ALA A 220 7.22 -3.71 -23.02
CA ALA A 220 8.36 -3.59 -22.11
C ALA A 220 8.15 -2.56 -20.98
N PRO A 221 7.18 -2.77 -20.06
CA PRO A 221 6.81 -1.78 -19.04
C PRO A 221 7.99 -1.35 -18.17
N LEU A 222 8.20 -0.04 -18.07
CA LEU A 222 9.19 0.57 -17.19
C LEU A 222 8.54 1.31 -16.01
N PRO A 223 9.24 1.46 -14.88
CA PRO A 223 8.72 2.17 -13.72
C PRO A 223 8.24 3.58 -14.04
N GLY A 224 7.00 3.88 -13.65
CA GLY A 224 6.40 5.22 -13.81
C GLY A 224 5.63 5.45 -15.11
N GLU A 225 5.72 4.55 -16.08
CA GLU A 225 5.03 4.71 -17.36
C GLU A 225 3.52 4.56 -17.25
N LEU A 226 2.81 5.26 -18.15
CA LEU A 226 1.37 5.23 -18.29
C LEU A 226 0.99 4.50 -19.60
N LEU A 227 0.19 3.44 -19.49
CA LEU A 227 -0.41 2.74 -20.63
C LEU A 227 -1.82 3.26 -20.90
N TRP A 228 -2.15 3.51 -22.15
CA TRP A 228 -3.52 3.62 -22.63
C TRP A 228 -3.95 2.28 -23.26
N ASP A 229 -4.86 1.57 -22.60
CA ASP A 229 -5.43 0.30 -23.06
C ASP A 229 -6.79 0.59 -23.70
N VAL A 230 -6.78 0.82 -25.03
CA VAL A 230 -7.95 1.26 -25.79
C VAL A 230 -8.75 0.06 -26.30
N GLY A 231 -9.99 -0.07 -25.87
CA GLY A 231 -10.81 -1.27 -26.07
C GLY A 231 -10.37 -2.38 -25.10
N ALA A 232 -10.25 -2.02 -23.82
CA ALA A 232 -9.61 -2.83 -22.81
C ALA A 232 -10.28 -4.21 -22.55
N GLY A 233 -11.54 -4.40 -22.95
CA GLY A 233 -12.28 -5.64 -22.76
C GLY A 233 -12.42 -6.00 -21.29
N SER A 234 -11.76 -7.07 -20.85
CA SER A 234 -11.70 -7.46 -19.43
C SER A 234 -10.57 -6.78 -18.64
N GLY A 235 -9.82 -5.87 -19.26
CA GLY A 235 -8.71 -5.14 -18.64
C GLY A 235 -7.38 -5.90 -18.55
N SER A 236 -7.28 -7.04 -19.22
CA SER A 236 -6.17 -7.98 -18.98
C SER A 236 -4.79 -7.43 -19.31
N ILE A 237 -4.63 -6.61 -20.35
CA ILE A 237 -3.36 -5.97 -20.73
C ILE A 237 -2.99 -4.90 -19.68
N GLY A 238 -3.89 -3.96 -19.40
CA GLY A 238 -3.65 -2.89 -18.41
C GLY A 238 -3.37 -3.42 -17.02
N ILE A 239 -4.06 -4.50 -16.60
CA ILE A 239 -3.83 -5.16 -15.31
C ILE A 239 -2.44 -5.77 -15.23
N GLU A 240 -2.02 -6.57 -16.20
CA GLU A 240 -0.68 -7.18 -16.18
C GLU A 240 0.43 -6.13 -16.37
N TRP A 241 0.19 -5.06 -17.14
CA TRP A 241 1.09 -3.91 -17.21
C TRP A 241 1.36 -3.31 -15.82
N MET A 242 0.30 -3.03 -15.04
CA MET A 242 0.45 -2.47 -13.70
C MET A 242 1.05 -3.47 -12.70
N ARG A 243 0.84 -4.78 -12.90
CA ARG A 243 1.46 -5.82 -12.08
C ARG A 243 2.96 -5.95 -12.29
N ALA A 244 3.48 -5.53 -13.44
CA ALA A 244 4.91 -5.58 -13.74
C ALA A 244 5.72 -4.70 -12.78
N HIS A 245 5.24 -3.51 -12.45
CA HIS A 245 5.89 -2.63 -11.48
C HIS A 245 4.88 -1.75 -10.72
N PRO A 246 5.07 -1.52 -9.39
CA PRO A 246 4.12 -0.76 -8.56
C PRO A 246 3.88 0.70 -9.00
N SER A 247 4.80 1.31 -9.74
CA SER A 247 4.65 2.67 -10.26
C SER A 247 4.10 2.73 -11.69
N CYS A 248 3.89 1.59 -12.36
CA CYS A 248 3.19 1.55 -13.64
C CYS A 248 1.74 1.95 -13.46
N ARG A 249 1.23 2.76 -14.40
CA ARG A 249 -0.16 3.22 -14.42
C ARG A 249 -0.84 2.79 -15.72
N ALA A 250 -2.16 2.64 -15.67
CA ALA A 250 -2.92 2.34 -16.88
C ALA A 250 -4.29 3.02 -16.86
N LEU A 251 -4.72 3.47 -18.05
CA LEU A 251 -6.08 3.90 -18.34
C LEU A 251 -6.72 2.83 -19.21
N ALA A 252 -7.75 2.16 -18.70
CA ALA A 252 -8.53 1.19 -19.44
C ALA A 252 -9.74 1.89 -20.07
N ILE A 253 -9.75 2.07 -21.39
CA ILE A 253 -10.82 2.71 -22.13
C ILE A 253 -11.75 1.62 -22.65
N GLU A 254 -13.02 1.59 -22.20
CA GLU A 254 -13.99 0.57 -22.59
C GLU A 254 -15.39 1.19 -22.73
N ALA A 255 -16.08 0.83 -23.80
CA ALA A 255 -17.41 1.33 -24.10
C ALA A 255 -18.53 0.45 -23.51
N ASP A 256 -18.35 -0.87 -23.48
CA ASP A 256 -19.35 -1.82 -23.01
C ASP A 256 -19.45 -1.83 -21.48
N ALA A 257 -20.65 -1.60 -20.94
CA ALA A 257 -20.90 -1.52 -19.50
C ALA A 257 -20.64 -2.85 -18.77
N GLY A 258 -20.94 -3.99 -19.42
CA GLY A 258 -20.66 -5.31 -18.86
C GLY A 258 -19.15 -5.55 -18.69
N ARG A 259 -18.36 -5.18 -19.70
CA ARG A 259 -16.89 -5.27 -19.66
C ARG A 259 -16.27 -4.29 -18.67
N GLN A 260 -16.83 -3.09 -18.52
CA GLN A 260 -16.42 -2.16 -17.49
C GLN A 260 -16.50 -2.80 -16.08
N THR A 261 -17.58 -3.53 -15.80
CA THR A 261 -17.74 -4.28 -14.54
C THR A 261 -16.70 -5.41 -14.41
N LEU A 262 -16.36 -6.09 -15.52
CA LEU A 262 -15.30 -7.09 -15.52
C LEU A 262 -13.94 -6.48 -15.23
N ILE A 263 -13.62 -5.31 -15.79
CA ILE A 263 -12.37 -4.57 -15.49
C ILE A 263 -12.29 -4.25 -14.01
N GLU A 264 -13.35 -3.69 -13.42
CA GLU A 264 -13.39 -3.32 -12.00
C GLU A 264 -13.18 -4.53 -11.09
N HIS A 265 -13.85 -5.65 -11.39
CA HIS A 265 -13.63 -6.90 -10.66
C HIS A 265 -12.19 -7.42 -10.80
N ASN A 266 -11.68 -7.52 -12.02
CA ASN A 266 -10.37 -8.11 -12.29
C ASN A 266 -9.22 -7.27 -11.71
N ARG A 267 -9.29 -5.92 -11.80
CA ARG A 267 -8.27 -5.04 -11.23
C ARG A 267 -8.14 -5.23 -9.72
N ASP A 268 -9.27 -5.38 -9.02
CA ASP A 268 -9.30 -5.55 -7.56
C ASP A 268 -8.84 -6.97 -7.19
N ALA A 269 -9.36 -8.01 -7.86
CA ALA A 269 -8.97 -9.40 -7.63
C ALA A 269 -7.48 -9.65 -7.93
N LEU A 270 -6.90 -8.96 -8.91
CA LEU A 270 -5.50 -9.13 -9.32
C LEU A 270 -4.56 -8.09 -8.70
N GLY A 271 -5.04 -7.25 -7.78
CA GLY A 271 -4.22 -6.41 -6.92
C GLY A 271 -3.70 -5.13 -7.56
N VAL A 272 -4.42 -4.58 -8.54
CA VAL A 272 -4.11 -3.29 -9.17
C VAL A 272 -5.31 -2.34 -9.15
N PRO A 273 -5.90 -2.05 -7.97
CA PRO A 273 -7.10 -1.21 -7.85
C PRO A 273 -6.89 0.22 -8.36
N GLY A 274 -5.65 0.65 -8.57
CA GLY A 274 -5.30 1.94 -9.16
C GLY A 274 -5.50 2.02 -10.68
N LEU A 275 -5.87 0.94 -11.38
CA LEU A 275 -6.23 0.99 -12.78
C LEU A 275 -7.45 1.87 -12.98
N GLN A 276 -7.30 2.93 -13.78
CA GLN A 276 -8.37 3.89 -14.02
C GLN A 276 -9.24 3.44 -15.19
N LEU A 277 -10.54 3.33 -14.95
CA LEU A 277 -11.52 3.00 -15.98
C LEU A 277 -12.06 4.29 -16.61
N VAL A 278 -11.85 4.44 -17.92
CA VAL A 278 -12.41 5.51 -18.76
C VAL A 278 -13.57 4.94 -19.57
N ARG A 279 -14.79 5.38 -19.24
CA ARG A 279 -16.02 4.92 -19.89
C ARG A 279 -16.26 5.67 -21.18
N GLY A 280 -16.38 4.96 -22.30
CA GLY A 280 -16.70 5.54 -23.59
C GLY A 280 -15.97 4.91 -24.76
N THR A 281 -16.27 5.45 -25.93
CA THR A 281 -15.76 4.95 -27.23
C THR A 281 -14.60 5.84 -27.70
N ALA A 282 -13.51 5.24 -28.15
CA ALA A 282 -12.45 5.96 -28.86
C ALA A 282 -12.94 6.39 -30.26
N PRO A 283 -12.54 7.56 -30.80
CA PRO A 283 -11.57 8.48 -30.18
C PRO A 283 -12.17 9.48 -29.17
N ALA A 284 -13.51 9.57 -29.06
CA ALA A 284 -14.17 10.58 -28.24
C ALA A 284 -13.73 10.55 -26.75
N ALA A 285 -13.61 9.36 -26.18
CA ALA A 285 -13.20 9.16 -24.79
C ALA A 285 -11.72 9.45 -24.52
N LEU A 286 -10.91 9.71 -25.56
CA LEU A 286 -9.47 9.99 -25.40
C LEU A 286 -9.17 11.47 -25.15
N GLY A 287 -10.16 12.35 -25.35
CA GLY A 287 -10.00 13.80 -25.16
C GLY A 287 -9.72 14.15 -23.69
N GLY A 288 -8.64 14.91 -23.45
CA GLY A 288 -8.31 15.40 -22.09
C GLY A 288 -7.65 14.38 -21.15
N LEU A 289 -7.34 13.17 -21.62
CA LEU A 289 -6.60 12.19 -20.82
C LEU A 289 -5.15 12.62 -20.60
N GLU A 290 -4.59 12.26 -19.46
CA GLU A 290 -3.16 12.39 -19.17
C GLU A 290 -2.32 11.65 -20.23
N LYS A 291 -1.21 12.28 -20.66
CA LYS A 291 -0.29 11.73 -21.68
C LYS A 291 0.95 11.14 -21.03
#